data_647a6333cb4aa0f6e8a8efbb67527d79
#
_entry.id   647a6333cb4aa0f6e8a8efbb67527d79
#
_cell.length_a   1.000
_cell.length_b   1.000
_cell.length_c   1.000
_cell.angle_alpha   90.00
_cell.angle_beta   90.00
_cell.angle_gamma   90.00
#
_symmetry.space_group_name_H-M   'P 1'
#
loop_
_entity.id
_entity.type
_entity.pdbx_description
1 polymer ?
#
loop_
_entity_poly.entity_id
_entity_poly.type
_entity_poly.pdbx_seq_one_letter_code
_entity_poly.pdbx_strand_id
1 'polypeptide(L)'
;ELGDSWTPRVEEATTAVLALVSGVMAGAAETDDGPPSLAGTVLEHHRVSRDIAVVRLRLDQPLAYHSGQYVSVEVPQCPRRWRYLSPSMPPDPGGHIEFHIRSVPGGLVSPAVVTETRPGDRWRMSAPHGGLHIDRTGGDVLMVAGSTGLAPLRALIMDLTRFADNPRVHLFFGARYPCELYDLPTLWELSGSNPWLSVSPVSEFPGDPPWAADYPDVQPPRGLHVRQTGRLPEVVGSYGGWGDRQILLSGRPAMVRATRMMLLSSGAAAERIQHDPLAA
;
A
#
# COMPACT_ATOMS: atom_id res chain seq x y z
N GLU A 1 -41.18 4.61 -5.53
CA GLU A 1 -42.37 5.43 -5.97
C GLU A 1 -43.16 5.85 -4.72
N LEU A 2 -42.94 7.07 -4.24
CA LEU A 2 -43.62 7.66 -3.07
C LEU A 2 -44.77 8.60 -3.50
N GLY A 3 -45.21 8.50 -4.72
CA GLY A 3 -46.29 9.22 -5.39
C GLY A 3 -47.19 10.11 -4.54
N ASP A 4 -48.45 9.76 -4.36
CA ASP A 4 -49.49 10.56 -3.69
C ASP A 4 -49.31 10.69 -2.17
N SER A 5 -48.34 10.03 -1.55
CA SER A 5 -48.06 10.14 -0.10
C SER A 5 -47.12 11.30 0.25
N TRP A 6 -46.49 11.96 -0.72
CA TRP A 6 -45.61 13.10 -0.50
C TRP A 6 -46.43 14.42 -0.43
N THR A 7 -46.82 14.75 0.74
CA THR A 7 -47.58 16.01 1.00
C THR A 7 -46.65 17.12 1.50
N PRO A 8 -47.00 18.41 1.36
CA PRO A 8 -46.19 19.51 1.88
C PRO A 8 -45.85 19.34 3.38
N ARG A 9 -46.73 18.75 4.17
CA ARG A 9 -46.48 18.46 5.58
C ARG A 9 -45.42 17.36 5.78
N VAL A 10 -45.38 16.37 4.92
CA VAL A 10 -44.35 15.31 4.92
C VAL A 10 -43.00 15.89 4.49
N GLU A 11 -42.99 16.77 3.51
CA GLU A 11 -41.79 17.46 3.05
C GLU A 11 -41.19 18.35 4.13
N GLU A 12 -42.00 19.14 4.80
CA GLU A 12 -41.60 20.01 5.93
C GLU A 12 -41.04 19.17 7.09
N ALA A 13 -41.73 18.11 7.49
CA ALA A 13 -41.27 17.20 8.53
C ALA A 13 -39.96 16.50 8.14
N THR A 14 -39.81 16.04 6.89
CA THR A 14 -38.59 15.41 6.40
C THR A 14 -37.42 16.37 6.39
N THR A 15 -37.64 17.61 5.95
CA THR A 15 -36.63 18.67 5.94
C THR A 15 -36.18 19.00 7.37
N ALA A 16 -37.11 19.10 8.31
CA ALA A 16 -36.78 19.35 9.72
C ALA A 16 -35.99 18.22 10.36
N VAL A 17 -36.33 16.95 10.07
CA VAL A 17 -35.58 15.79 10.54
C VAL A 17 -34.17 15.74 9.92
N LEU A 18 -34.05 15.98 8.64
CA LEU A 18 -32.75 16.04 8.00
C LEU A 18 -31.85 17.15 8.53
N ALA A 19 -32.44 18.33 8.78
CA ALA A 19 -31.72 19.45 9.40
C ALA A 19 -31.24 19.11 10.80
N LEU A 20 -32.11 18.49 11.62
CA LEU A 20 -31.75 18.03 12.96
C LEU A 20 -30.64 16.99 12.94
N VAL A 21 -30.79 15.96 12.13
CA VAL A 21 -29.77 14.90 11.98
C VAL A 21 -28.43 15.49 11.49
N SER A 22 -28.46 16.37 10.48
CA SER A 22 -27.26 17.04 9.99
C SER A 22 -26.61 17.92 11.06
N GLY A 23 -27.41 18.65 11.87
CA GLY A 23 -26.92 19.46 12.98
C GLY A 23 -26.27 18.62 14.09
N VAL A 24 -26.88 17.49 14.46
CA VAL A 24 -26.31 16.55 15.45
C VAL A 24 -25.04 15.92 14.93
N MET A 25 -25.03 15.49 13.68
CA MET A 25 -23.82 14.91 13.06
C MET A 25 -22.68 15.94 12.95
N ALA A 26 -22.99 17.18 12.60
CA ALA A 26 -22.00 18.25 12.56
C ALA A 26 -21.44 18.56 13.96
N GLY A 27 -22.29 18.68 14.98
CA GLY A 27 -21.87 18.89 16.36
C GLY A 27 -21.04 17.72 16.91
N ALA A 28 -21.43 16.48 16.62
CA ALA A 28 -20.64 15.29 16.97
C ALA A 28 -19.27 15.28 16.27
N ALA A 29 -19.24 15.66 15.00
CA ALA A 29 -17.99 15.73 14.23
C ALA A 29 -17.07 16.88 14.71
N GLU A 30 -17.60 17.94 15.28
CA GLU A 30 -16.81 19.03 15.88
C GLU A 30 -16.18 18.64 17.22
N THR A 31 -16.81 17.73 17.96
CA THR A 31 -16.32 17.23 19.25
C THR A 31 -15.55 15.92 19.17
N ASP A 32 -15.54 15.27 17.99
CA ASP A 32 -14.81 14.03 17.79
C ASP A 32 -13.33 14.33 17.49
N ASP A 33 -12.47 14.09 18.47
CA ASP A 33 -11.00 14.17 18.33
C ASP A 33 -10.42 13.04 17.45
N GLY A 34 -11.26 12.17 16.90
CA GLY A 34 -10.88 10.99 16.15
C GLY A 34 -10.36 9.86 17.03
N PRO A 35 -9.87 8.77 16.43
CA PRO A 35 -9.33 7.64 17.18
C PRO A 35 -8.09 8.03 17.99
N PRO A 36 -7.81 7.35 19.12
CA PRO A 36 -6.53 7.51 19.82
C PRO A 36 -5.39 7.44 18.83
N SER A 37 -4.57 8.47 18.77
CA SER A 37 -3.55 8.60 17.72
C SER A 37 -2.22 9.08 18.27
N LEU A 38 -1.14 8.57 17.67
CA LEU A 38 0.21 9.08 17.84
C LEU A 38 0.47 10.16 16.80
N ALA A 39 1.21 11.18 17.19
CA ALA A 39 1.65 12.20 16.24
C ALA A 39 3.10 11.95 15.82
N GLY A 40 3.42 12.40 14.61
CA GLY A 40 4.77 12.35 14.07
C GLY A 40 5.04 13.54 13.16
N THR A 41 6.31 13.88 13.03
CA THR A 41 6.79 14.97 12.18
C THR A 41 7.41 14.41 10.91
N VAL A 42 7.01 14.92 9.76
CA VAL A 42 7.63 14.61 8.48
C VAL A 42 9.08 15.10 8.49
N LEU A 43 10.01 14.19 8.27
CA LEU A 43 11.44 14.50 8.11
C LEU A 43 11.81 14.70 6.65
N GLU A 44 11.32 13.82 5.79
CA GLU A 44 11.65 13.78 4.37
C GLU A 44 10.41 13.53 3.53
N HIS A 45 10.35 14.18 2.38
CA HIS A 45 9.35 13.96 1.35
C HIS A 45 10.04 13.94 -0.01
N HIS A 46 10.07 12.77 -0.64
CA HIS A 46 10.70 12.57 -1.94
C HIS A 46 9.67 12.12 -2.96
N ARG A 47 9.49 12.90 -4.02
CA ARG A 47 8.70 12.46 -5.19
C ARG A 47 9.58 11.59 -6.06
N VAL A 48 9.35 10.27 -5.98
CA VAL A 48 10.11 9.25 -6.72
C VAL A 48 9.56 9.00 -8.12
N SER A 49 8.34 9.47 -8.39
CA SER A 49 7.74 9.55 -9.73
C SER A 49 6.73 10.68 -9.80
N ARG A 50 6.08 10.85 -10.97
CA ARG A 50 5.06 11.89 -11.17
C ARG A 50 3.95 11.83 -10.12
N ASP A 51 3.53 10.65 -9.71
CA ASP A 51 2.38 10.41 -8.85
C ASP A 51 2.70 9.57 -7.61
N ILE A 52 3.98 9.30 -7.32
CA ILE A 52 4.41 8.56 -6.14
C ILE A 52 5.37 9.40 -5.30
N ALA A 53 5.12 9.44 -4.00
CA ALA A 53 6.02 10.00 -3.00
C ALA A 53 6.39 8.97 -1.93
N VAL A 54 7.62 9.05 -1.45
CA VAL A 54 8.12 8.40 -0.25
C VAL A 54 8.19 9.45 0.84
N VAL A 55 7.52 9.20 1.96
CA VAL A 55 7.44 10.11 3.10
C VAL A 55 7.99 9.43 4.33
N ARG A 56 9.02 10.00 4.94
CA ARG A 56 9.61 9.52 6.18
C ARG A 56 9.28 10.45 7.32
N LEU A 57 8.84 9.87 8.44
CA LEU A 57 8.46 10.61 9.64
C LEU A 57 9.25 10.09 10.85
N ARG A 58 9.34 10.94 11.86
CA ARG A 58 9.69 10.54 13.22
C ARG A 58 8.49 10.76 14.13
N LEU A 59 8.05 9.69 14.76
CA LEU A 59 6.95 9.70 15.72
C LEU A 59 7.42 10.27 17.06
N ASP A 60 6.52 10.90 17.79
CA ASP A 60 6.80 11.43 19.13
C ASP A 60 7.07 10.29 20.12
N GLN A 61 6.50 9.12 19.87
CA GLN A 61 6.73 7.87 20.57
C GLN A 61 6.78 6.71 19.56
N PRO A 62 7.62 5.69 19.78
CA PRO A 62 7.64 4.53 18.89
C PRO A 62 6.26 3.86 18.80
N LEU A 63 5.83 3.57 17.59
CA LEU A 63 4.60 2.82 17.33
C LEU A 63 4.92 1.32 17.36
N ALA A 64 4.24 0.57 18.21
CA ALA A 64 4.33 -0.89 18.24
C ALA A 64 3.46 -1.47 17.11
N TYR A 65 4.08 -1.86 16.00
CA TYR A 65 3.43 -2.57 14.89
C TYR A 65 4.29 -3.76 14.45
N HIS A 66 3.70 -4.64 13.67
CA HIS A 66 4.41 -5.70 12.98
C HIS A 66 4.52 -5.37 11.49
N SER A 67 5.64 -5.74 10.86
CA SER A 67 5.80 -5.65 9.41
C SER A 67 4.61 -6.29 8.70
N GLY A 68 4.06 -5.64 7.68
CA GLY A 68 2.86 -6.08 6.97
C GLY A 68 1.54 -5.47 7.47
N GLN A 69 1.50 -4.84 8.65
CA GLN A 69 0.33 -4.11 9.14
C GLN A 69 0.18 -2.74 8.45
N TYR A 70 -1.01 -2.15 8.57
CA TYR A 70 -1.31 -0.79 8.14
C TYR A 70 -1.86 0.05 9.29
N VAL A 71 -1.82 1.36 9.14
CA VAL A 71 -2.36 2.36 10.08
C VAL A 71 -3.30 3.30 9.36
N SER A 72 -4.26 3.88 10.07
CA SER A 72 -4.97 5.06 9.58
C SER A 72 -4.10 6.30 9.80
N VAL A 73 -3.99 7.14 8.78
CA VAL A 73 -3.19 8.37 8.81
C VAL A 73 -4.06 9.56 8.47
N GLU A 74 -3.91 10.63 9.24
CA GLU A 74 -4.46 11.95 8.97
C GLU A 74 -3.32 12.93 8.73
N VAL A 75 -3.49 13.76 7.69
CA VAL A 75 -2.50 14.76 7.27
C VAL A 75 -3.05 16.17 7.41
N PRO A 76 -2.22 17.20 7.71
CA PRO A 76 -2.68 18.55 7.94
C PRO A 76 -3.36 19.19 6.73
N GLN A 77 -3.00 18.77 5.52
CA GLN A 77 -3.64 19.24 4.26
C GLN A 77 -5.10 18.79 4.12
N CYS A 78 -5.50 17.72 4.81
CA CYS A 78 -6.85 17.17 4.74
C CYS A 78 -7.32 16.75 6.14
N PRO A 79 -7.61 17.71 7.04
CA PRO A 79 -8.01 17.41 8.42
C PRO A 79 -9.30 16.57 8.46
N ARG A 80 -9.37 15.69 9.47
CA ARG A 80 -10.48 14.75 9.70
C ARG A 80 -10.72 13.75 8.56
N ARG A 81 -9.73 13.54 7.67
CA ARG A 81 -9.79 12.57 6.57
C ARG A 81 -8.71 11.52 6.73
N TRP A 82 -9.05 10.44 7.39
CA TRP A 82 -8.17 9.32 7.64
C TRP A 82 -8.03 8.43 6.40
N ARG A 83 -6.81 7.94 6.15
CA ARG A 83 -6.51 6.97 5.07
C ARG A 83 -5.60 5.88 5.58
N TYR A 84 -5.87 4.65 5.16
CA TYR A 84 -5.01 3.52 5.44
C TYR A 84 -3.73 3.60 4.63
N LEU A 85 -2.60 3.54 5.33
CA LEU A 85 -1.26 3.47 4.75
C LEU A 85 -0.48 2.36 5.46
N SER A 86 0.26 1.57 4.68
CA SER A 86 1.14 0.53 5.22
C SER A 86 2.57 1.09 5.33
N PRO A 87 3.22 0.95 6.49
CA PRO A 87 4.65 1.21 6.61
C PRO A 87 5.46 0.38 5.62
N SER A 88 6.49 0.97 5.05
CA SER A 88 7.39 0.31 4.08
C SER A 88 8.66 -0.25 4.73
N MET A 89 8.79 -0.13 6.05
CA MET A 89 9.91 -0.59 6.84
C MET A 89 9.44 -1.30 8.12
N PRO A 90 10.26 -2.16 8.72
CA PRO A 90 9.97 -2.73 10.04
C PRO A 90 9.89 -1.66 11.14
N PRO A 91 9.27 -1.99 12.29
CA PRO A 91 9.28 -1.10 13.45
C PRO A 91 10.71 -0.68 13.82
N ASP A 92 10.88 0.63 14.04
CA ASP A 92 12.14 1.21 14.45
C ASP A 92 12.05 1.75 15.89
N PRO A 93 12.96 1.34 16.80
CA PRO A 93 12.97 1.86 18.17
C PRO A 93 13.19 3.38 18.27
N GLY A 94 13.81 3.99 17.24
CA GLY A 94 13.98 5.43 17.13
C GLY A 94 12.72 6.19 16.73
N GLY A 95 11.61 5.46 16.48
CA GLY A 95 10.32 6.03 16.08
C GLY A 95 10.25 6.46 14.63
N HIS A 96 11.19 6.03 13.78
CA HIS A 96 11.08 6.30 12.34
C HIS A 96 10.06 5.40 11.69
N ILE A 97 9.30 5.99 10.76
CA ILE A 97 8.32 5.28 9.94
C ILE A 97 8.33 5.87 8.53
N GLU A 98 8.15 5.01 7.52
CA GLU A 98 8.18 5.41 6.12
C GLU A 98 6.94 4.89 5.41
N PHE A 99 6.37 5.72 4.54
CA PHE A 99 5.21 5.39 3.72
C PHE A 99 5.50 5.67 2.25
N HIS A 100 5.02 4.79 1.38
CA HIS A 100 5.01 4.97 -0.07
C HIS A 100 3.59 5.27 -0.51
N ILE A 101 3.34 6.47 -1.02
CA ILE A 101 1.99 6.93 -1.34
C ILE A 101 1.88 7.23 -2.82
N ARG A 102 0.85 6.67 -3.47
CA ARG A 102 0.48 7.01 -4.84
C ARG A 102 -0.73 7.93 -4.86
N SER A 103 -0.64 9.00 -5.62
CA SER A 103 -1.77 9.89 -5.92
C SER A 103 -2.85 9.14 -6.68
N VAL A 104 -4.08 9.17 -6.15
CA VAL A 104 -5.25 8.55 -6.79
C VAL A 104 -6.06 9.66 -7.47
N PRO A 105 -6.28 9.59 -8.79
CA PRO A 105 -7.09 10.58 -9.49
C PRO A 105 -8.48 10.72 -8.87
N GLY A 106 -8.93 11.95 -8.63
CA GLY A 106 -10.20 12.25 -7.96
C GLY A 106 -10.19 12.07 -6.44
N GLY A 107 -9.11 11.54 -5.86
CA GLY A 107 -8.91 11.52 -4.40
C GLY A 107 -8.52 12.89 -3.86
N LEU A 108 -8.72 13.11 -2.56
CA LEU A 108 -8.33 14.37 -1.90
C LEU A 108 -7.01 14.22 -1.13
N VAL A 109 -6.86 13.15 -0.35
CA VAL A 109 -5.72 12.99 0.57
C VAL A 109 -4.44 12.60 -0.16
N SER A 110 -4.47 11.55 -0.99
CA SER A 110 -3.24 11.07 -1.63
C SER A 110 -2.63 12.07 -2.63
N PRO A 111 -3.40 12.85 -3.44
CA PRO A 111 -2.83 13.95 -4.21
C PRO A 111 -2.18 15.02 -3.34
N ALA A 112 -2.84 15.45 -2.25
CA ALA A 112 -2.29 16.43 -1.32
C ALA A 112 -1.00 15.93 -0.68
N VAL A 113 -0.95 14.66 -0.25
CA VAL A 113 0.29 14.05 0.28
C VAL A 113 1.41 14.09 -0.74
N VAL A 114 1.15 13.73 -2.00
CA VAL A 114 2.20 13.67 -3.03
C VAL A 114 2.70 15.07 -3.44
N THR A 115 1.84 16.11 -3.39
CA THR A 115 2.17 17.43 -3.94
C THR A 115 2.42 18.52 -2.90
N GLU A 116 1.83 18.41 -1.72
CA GLU A 116 1.77 19.51 -0.75
C GLU A 116 2.51 19.24 0.56
N THR A 117 2.73 17.94 0.93
CA THR A 117 3.47 17.59 2.14
C THR A 117 4.87 18.19 2.15
N ARG A 118 5.28 18.70 3.31
CA ARG A 118 6.61 19.31 3.54
C ARG A 118 7.27 18.74 4.79
N PRO A 119 8.60 18.72 4.87
CA PRO A 119 9.29 18.51 6.15
C PRO A 119 8.78 19.49 7.21
N GLY A 120 8.51 18.97 8.41
CA GLY A 120 7.91 19.71 9.51
C GLY A 120 6.39 19.52 9.64
N ASP A 121 5.69 19.01 8.65
CA ASP A 121 4.26 18.69 8.76
C ASP A 121 4.00 17.67 9.87
N ARG A 122 2.90 17.87 10.59
CA ARG A 122 2.48 16.98 11.68
C ARG A 122 1.40 16.05 11.20
N TRP A 123 1.68 14.76 11.18
CA TRP A 123 0.72 13.70 10.86
C TRP A 123 0.22 13.01 12.13
N ARG A 124 -0.98 12.48 12.09
CA ARG A 124 -1.56 11.66 13.15
C ARG A 124 -1.76 10.24 12.62
N MET A 125 -1.51 9.24 13.46
CA MET A 125 -1.63 7.81 13.11
C MET A 125 -2.39 7.06 14.18
N SER A 126 -3.30 6.18 13.75
CA SER A 126 -4.02 5.27 14.65
C SER A 126 -3.15 4.12 15.13
N ALA A 127 -3.70 3.29 16.01
CA ALA A 127 -3.17 1.96 16.27
C ALA A 127 -3.07 1.14 14.96
N PRO A 128 -2.11 0.18 14.87
CA PRO A 128 -1.93 -0.66 13.69
C PRO A 128 -3.07 -1.67 13.53
N HIS A 129 -3.35 -2.02 12.27
CA HIS A 129 -4.35 -2.99 11.83
C HIS A 129 -3.77 -3.92 10.77
N GLY A 130 -4.54 -4.93 10.36
CA GLY A 130 -4.15 -5.87 9.31
C GLY A 130 -3.38 -7.07 9.83
N GLY A 131 -3.14 -8.02 8.95
CA GLY A 131 -2.59 -9.32 9.33
C GLY A 131 -1.66 -9.95 8.31
N LEU A 132 -1.14 -9.19 7.34
CA LEU A 132 -0.12 -9.72 6.43
C LEU A 132 1.11 -10.16 7.23
N HIS A 133 1.47 -11.44 7.13
CA HIS A 133 2.61 -12.01 7.84
C HIS A 133 3.21 -13.18 7.09
N ILE A 134 4.43 -13.54 7.43
CA ILE A 134 5.12 -14.71 6.94
C ILE A 134 5.33 -15.68 8.10
N ASP A 135 4.83 -16.89 7.95
CA ASP A 135 5.25 -18.01 8.80
C ASP A 135 6.60 -18.52 8.29
N ARG A 136 7.67 -18.26 9.02
CA ARG A 136 9.03 -18.66 8.62
C ARG A 136 9.21 -20.18 8.52
N THR A 137 8.30 -20.95 9.07
CA THR A 137 8.29 -22.43 9.01
C THR A 137 7.25 -22.96 8.01
N GLY A 138 6.42 -22.09 7.45
CA GLY A 138 5.29 -22.42 6.57
C GLY A 138 5.64 -22.69 5.10
N GLY A 139 6.93 -22.81 4.77
CA GLY A 139 7.41 -23.05 3.40
C GLY A 139 7.69 -21.75 2.63
N ASP A 140 8.04 -21.90 1.35
CA ASP A 140 8.40 -20.81 0.46
C ASP A 140 7.26 -19.78 0.28
N VAL A 141 7.61 -18.55 -0.09
CA VAL A 141 6.70 -17.41 -0.14
C VAL A 141 6.64 -16.83 -1.55
N LEU A 142 5.43 -16.62 -2.05
CA LEU A 142 5.15 -15.77 -3.19
C LEU A 142 4.62 -14.41 -2.72
N MET A 143 5.24 -13.34 -3.15
CA MET A 143 4.77 -11.97 -2.95
C MET A 143 4.40 -11.33 -4.28
N VAL A 144 3.24 -10.68 -4.35
CA VAL A 144 2.82 -9.95 -5.54
C VAL A 144 2.44 -8.52 -5.15
N ALA A 145 3.28 -7.58 -5.56
CA ALA A 145 3.16 -6.16 -5.27
C ALA A 145 2.75 -5.36 -6.50
N GLY A 146 1.64 -4.63 -6.44
CA GLY A 146 1.25 -3.66 -7.48
C GLY A 146 1.51 -2.22 -7.04
N SER A 147 2.43 -1.51 -7.73
CA SER A 147 2.76 -0.11 -7.42
C SER A 147 3.14 0.06 -5.93
N THR A 148 2.57 1.06 -5.22
CA THR A 148 2.82 1.29 -3.79
C THR A 148 2.29 0.19 -2.86
N GLY A 149 1.59 -0.81 -3.36
CA GLY A 149 1.37 -2.08 -2.65
C GLY A 149 2.67 -2.82 -2.31
N LEU A 150 3.81 -2.37 -2.84
CA LEU A 150 5.11 -2.83 -2.42
C LEU A 150 5.38 -2.55 -0.93
N ALA A 151 4.89 -1.45 -0.36
CA ALA A 151 5.25 -0.98 0.97
C ALA A 151 5.16 -2.06 2.06
N PRO A 152 4.01 -2.72 2.34
CA PRO A 152 3.94 -3.73 3.37
C PRO A 152 4.80 -4.97 3.09
N LEU A 153 4.96 -5.35 1.81
CA LEU A 153 5.78 -6.49 1.42
C LEU A 153 7.26 -6.20 1.56
N ARG A 154 7.69 -4.96 1.26
CA ARG A 154 9.05 -4.49 1.49
C ARG A 154 9.38 -4.50 2.99
N ALA A 155 8.47 -4.05 3.85
CA ALA A 155 8.65 -4.10 5.29
C ALA A 155 8.87 -5.56 5.77
N LEU A 156 8.09 -6.52 5.27
CA LEU A 156 8.26 -7.94 5.57
C LEU A 156 9.61 -8.48 5.09
N ILE A 157 10.03 -8.14 3.87
CA ILE A 157 11.34 -8.53 3.33
C ILE A 157 12.48 -7.97 4.21
N MET A 158 12.41 -6.68 4.57
CA MET A 158 13.40 -6.06 5.44
C MET A 158 13.42 -6.69 6.84
N ASP A 159 12.27 -7.11 7.36
CA ASP A 159 12.22 -7.79 8.66
C ASP A 159 12.89 -9.17 8.59
N LEU A 160 12.72 -9.90 7.50
CA LEU A 160 13.40 -11.19 7.28
C LEU A 160 14.93 -11.06 7.26
N THR A 161 15.51 -9.92 6.85
CA THR A 161 16.97 -9.73 6.86
C THR A 161 17.60 -9.82 8.25
N ARG A 162 16.81 -9.77 9.31
CA ARG A 162 17.25 -9.89 10.69
C ARG A 162 17.51 -11.35 11.11
N PHE A 163 17.14 -12.31 10.27
CA PHE A 163 17.22 -13.72 10.56
C PHE A 163 18.17 -14.44 9.60
N ALA A 164 18.88 -15.45 10.11
CA ALA A 164 19.80 -16.25 9.30
C ALA A 164 19.05 -17.26 8.41
N ASP A 165 18.01 -17.89 8.96
CA ASP A 165 17.21 -18.90 8.28
C ASP A 165 15.88 -18.27 7.83
N ASN A 166 15.71 -18.18 6.52
CA ASN A 166 14.52 -17.62 5.89
C ASN A 166 13.95 -18.57 4.84
N PRO A 167 12.61 -18.60 4.66
CA PRO A 167 12.00 -19.22 3.49
C PRO A 167 12.47 -18.52 2.22
N ARG A 168 12.45 -19.21 1.09
CA ARG A 168 12.67 -18.56 -0.20
C ARG A 168 11.49 -17.64 -0.51
N VAL A 169 11.77 -16.41 -0.83
CA VAL A 169 10.77 -15.40 -1.19
C VAL A 169 10.93 -15.04 -2.66
N HIS A 170 9.86 -15.15 -3.43
CA HIS A 170 9.79 -14.64 -4.79
C HIS A 170 8.84 -13.44 -4.83
N LEU A 171 9.37 -12.25 -5.01
CA LEU A 171 8.62 -11.01 -5.17
C LEU A 171 8.42 -10.69 -6.65
N PHE A 172 7.17 -10.62 -7.10
CA PHE A 172 6.81 -9.94 -8.35
C PHE A 172 6.40 -8.50 -8.02
N PHE A 173 7.17 -7.55 -8.54
CA PHE A 173 6.88 -6.12 -8.37
C PHE A 173 6.40 -5.54 -9.69
N GLY A 174 5.11 -5.17 -9.74
CA GLY A 174 4.43 -4.73 -10.94
C GLY A 174 4.07 -3.25 -10.95
N ALA A 175 4.22 -2.63 -12.12
CA ALA A 175 3.77 -1.28 -12.41
C ALA A 175 3.19 -1.19 -13.82
N ARG A 176 2.62 -0.05 -14.19
CA ARG A 176 2.11 0.17 -15.54
C ARG A 176 3.24 0.42 -16.53
N TYR A 177 4.20 1.26 -16.13
CA TYR A 177 5.35 1.64 -16.94
C TYR A 177 6.66 1.32 -16.20
N PRO A 178 7.78 1.13 -16.92
CA PRO A 178 9.09 0.87 -16.30
C PRO A 178 9.48 1.92 -15.26
N CYS A 179 9.30 3.21 -15.54
CA CYS A 179 9.63 4.33 -14.65
C CYS A 179 8.82 4.35 -13.35
N GLU A 180 7.71 3.62 -13.28
CA GLU A 180 6.89 3.49 -12.06
C GLU A 180 7.37 2.36 -11.13
N LEU A 181 8.38 1.59 -11.52
CA LEU A 181 9.06 0.59 -10.67
C LEU A 181 10.09 1.28 -9.74
N TYR A 182 9.62 2.24 -8.98
CA TYR A 182 10.36 3.30 -8.29
C TYR A 182 11.38 2.82 -7.25
N ASP A 183 11.24 1.62 -6.70
CA ASP A 183 12.09 1.09 -5.61
C ASP A 183 12.99 -0.08 -6.05
N LEU A 184 13.17 -0.28 -7.37
CA LEU A 184 14.01 -1.35 -7.90
C LEU A 184 15.44 -1.32 -7.37
N PRO A 185 16.14 -0.18 -7.26
CA PRO A 185 17.50 -0.15 -6.73
C PRO A 185 17.59 -0.76 -5.32
N THR A 186 16.69 -0.39 -4.41
CA THR A 186 16.63 -0.98 -3.06
C THR A 186 16.34 -2.48 -3.09
N LEU A 187 15.41 -2.91 -3.94
CA LEU A 187 15.07 -4.33 -4.07
C LEU A 187 16.24 -5.16 -4.65
N TRP A 188 17.02 -4.60 -5.55
CA TRP A 188 18.21 -5.25 -6.08
C TRP A 188 19.32 -5.36 -5.04
N GLU A 189 19.56 -4.33 -4.25
CA GLU A 189 20.50 -4.39 -3.13
C GLU A 189 20.08 -5.47 -2.11
N LEU A 190 18.80 -5.52 -1.76
CA LEU A 190 18.26 -6.55 -0.88
C LEU A 190 18.41 -7.95 -1.49
N SER A 191 18.08 -8.13 -2.77
CA SER A 191 18.22 -9.42 -3.46
C SER A 191 19.68 -9.84 -3.62
N GLY A 192 20.58 -8.90 -3.91
CA GLY A 192 22.02 -9.15 -4.02
C GLY A 192 22.67 -9.57 -2.72
N SER A 193 22.14 -9.08 -1.59
CA SER A 193 22.64 -9.38 -0.25
C SER A 193 21.96 -10.57 0.43
N ASN A 194 20.83 -11.04 -0.11
CA ASN A 194 20.00 -12.08 0.50
C ASN A 194 19.63 -13.17 -0.52
N PRO A 195 20.36 -14.29 -0.56
CA PRO A 195 20.16 -15.36 -1.55
C PRO A 195 18.77 -16.04 -1.51
N TRP A 196 18.04 -15.87 -0.42
CA TRP A 196 16.65 -16.35 -0.28
C TRP A 196 15.62 -15.45 -0.98
N LEU A 197 15.99 -14.21 -1.40
CA LEU A 197 15.10 -13.26 -2.05
C LEU A 197 15.34 -13.23 -3.56
N SER A 198 14.28 -13.47 -4.32
CA SER A 198 14.22 -13.31 -5.76
C SER A 198 13.23 -12.21 -6.12
N VAL A 199 13.61 -11.28 -6.99
CA VAL A 199 12.76 -10.15 -7.40
C VAL A 199 12.58 -10.17 -8.92
N SER A 200 11.34 -10.27 -9.38
CA SER A 200 10.94 -10.18 -10.78
C SER A 200 10.15 -8.88 -11.02
N PRO A 201 10.79 -7.85 -11.61
CA PRO A 201 10.07 -6.63 -11.99
C PRO A 201 9.17 -6.90 -13.20
N VAL A 202 7.96 -6.31 -13.19
CA VAL A 202 6.95 -6.46 -14.24
C VAL A 202 6.39 -5.10 -14.63
N SER A 203 6.32 -4.79 -15.93
CA SER A 203 5.60 -3.61 -16.42
C SER A 203 4.56 -3.99 -17.46
N GLU A 204 3.36 -3.37 -17.43
CA GLU A 204 2.33 -3.64 -18.43
C GLU A 204 2.81 -3.24 -19.84
N PHE A 205 3.52 -2.12 -19.95
CA PHE A 205 4.07 -1.63 -21.21
C PHE A 205 5.58 -1.84 -21.29
N PRO A 206 6.11 -2.10 -22.49
CA PRO A 206 7.54 -2.38 -22.68
C PRO A 206 8.43 -1.13 -22.49
N GLY A 207 7.90 0.06 -22.73
CA GLY A 207 8.61 1.33 -22.66
C GLY A 207 7.88 2.36 -21.82
N ASP A 208 8.60 3.43 -21.51
CA ASP A 208 8.07 4.56 -20.75
C ASP A 208 7.27 5.51 -21.65
N PRO A 209 6.27 6.21 -21.08
CA PRO A 209 5.51 7.22 -21.81
C PRO A 209 6.38 8.46 -22.07
N PRO A 210 6.00 9.31 -23.07
CA PRO A 210 6.81 10.49 -23.47
C PRO A 210 7.10 11.47 -22.32
N TRP A 211 6.24 11.54 -21.30
CA TRP A 211 6.46 12.42 -20.14
C TRP A 211 7.52 11.89 -19.17
N ALA A 212 8.00 10.67 -19.34
CA ALA A 212 8.99 10.02 -18.49
C ALA A 212 10.39 10.00 -19.11
N ALA A 213 10.62 10.80 -20.13
CA ALA A 213 11.91 10.83 -20.85
C ALA A 213 13.12 11.16 -19.96
N ASP A 214 12.88 11.80 -18.80
CA ASP A 214 13.93 12.19 -17.85
C ASP A 214 14.23 11.08 -16.80
N TYR A 215 13.48 9.97 -16.81
CA TYR A 215 13.73 8.86 -15.88
C TYR A 215 14.73 7.88 -16.51
N PRO A 216 15.85 7.57 -15.83
CA PRO A 216 16.84 6.63 -16.36
C PRO A 216 16.26 5.23 -16.47
N ASP A 217 16.48 4.56 -17.58
CA ASP A 217 16.22 3.11 -17.71
C ASP A 217 17.24 2.36 -16.85
N VAL A 218 16.79 1.88 -15.71
CA VAL A 218 17.67 1.22 -14.74
C VAL A 218 17.72 -0.28 -15.08
N GLN A 219 18.90 -0.74 -15.47
CA GLN A 219 19.15 -2.14 -15.79
C GLN A 219 19.50 -2.96 -14.53
N PRO A 220 19.02 -4.22 -14.42
CA PRO A 220 19.35 -5.06 -13.28
C PRO A 220 20.84 -5.39 -13.25
N PRO A 221 21.44 -5.50 -12.05
CA PRO A 221 22.75 -6.09 -11.88
C PRO A 221 22.82 -7.50 -12.49
N ARG A 222 24.03 -7.94 -12.85
CA ARG A 222 24.24 -9.28 -13.39
C ARG A 222 23.73 -10.35 -12.41
N GLY A 223 22.96 -11.32 -12.93
CA GLY A 223 22.44 -12.44 -12.16
C GLY A 223 21.07 -12.16 -11.51
N LEU A 224 20.53 -10.96 -11.65
CA LEU A 224 19.16 -10.64 -11.21
C LEU A 224 18.18 -10.73 -12.38
N HIS A 225 16.90 -10.90 -12.07
CA HIS A 225 15.86 -11.04 -13.08
C HIS A 225 15.68 -9.76 -13.90
N VAL A 226 15.66 -9.93 -15.20
CA VAL A 226 15.27 -8.87 -16.14
C VAL A 226 13.78 -8.59 -16.01
N ARG A 227 13.41 -7.34 -16.29
CA ARG A 227 12.01 -6.91 -16.30
C ARG A 227 11.19 -7.70 -17.33
N GLN A 228 10.05 -8.21 -16.86
CA GLN A 228 9.05 -8.86 -17.70
C GLN A 228 8.04 -7.83 -18.21
N THR A 229 7.46 -8.07 -19.39
CA THR A 229 6.39 -7.23 -19.94
C THR A 229 5.09 -8.02 -19.97
N GLY A 230 4.02 -7.41 -19.46
CA GLY A 230 2.68 -8.01 -19.41
C GLY A 230 1.92 -7.60 -18.17
N ARG A 231 0.67 -8.03 -18.08
CA ARG A 231 -0.14 -7.80 -16.89
C ARG A 231 0.35 -8.67 -15.74
N LEU A 232 0.47 -8.06 -14.56
CA LEU A 232 1.07 -8.73 -13.39
C LEU A 232 0.47 -10.12 -13.09
N PRO A 233 -0.88 -10.34 -13.08
CA PRO A 233 -1.44 -11.67 -12.85
C PRO A 233 -1.04 -12.69 -13.92
N GLU A 234 -0.96 -12.28 -15.19
CA GLU A 234 -0.60 -13.14 -16.32
C GLU A 234 0.86 -13.57 -16.22
N VAL A 235 1.75 -12.63 -15.93
CA VAL A 235 3.18 -12.91 -15.74
C VAL A 235 3.39 -13.84 -14.55
N VAL A 236 2.76 -13.59 -13.40
CA VAL A 236 2.85 -14.49 -12.23
C VAL A 236 2.37 -15.90 -12.59
N GLY A 237 1.26 -16.02 -13.33
CA GLY A 237 0.71 -17.31 -13.78
C GLY A 237 1.63 -18.07 -14.76
N SER A 238 2.44 -17.37 -15.56
CA SER A 238 3.35 -18.00 -16.53
C SER A 238 4.55 -18.72 -15.88
N TYR A 239 4.84 -18.45 -14.62
CA TYR A 239 5.94 -19.10 -13.88
C TYR A 239 5.57 -20.47 -13.31
N GLY A 240 4.31 -20.90 -13.41
CA GLY A 240 3.87 -22.23 -12.98
C GLY A 240 3.00 -22.25 -11.74
N GLY A 241 2.93 -23.41 -11.06
CA GLY A 241 2.08 -23.60 -9.89
C GLY A 241 2.66 -22.99 -8.62
N TRP A 242 1.79 -22.36 -7.84
CA TRP A 242 2.13 -21.70 -6.57
C TRP A 242 1.40 -22.32 -5.37
N GLY A 243 0.85 -23.55 -5.55
CA GLY A 243 -0.03 -24.20 -4.57
C GLY A 243 0.63 -24.59 -3.25
N ASP A 244 1.95 -24.75 -3.24
CA ASP A 244 2.76 -25.12 -2.07
C ASP A 244 3.24 -23.93 -1.24
N ARG A 245 2.97 -22.69 -1.67
CA ARG A 245 3.54 -21.47 -1.10
C ARG A 245 2.57 -20.71 -0.23
N GLN A 246 3.13 -19.93 0.69
CA GLN A 246 2.43 -18.80 1.30
C GLN A 246 2.35 -17.69 0.26
N ILE A 247 1.20 -17.06 0.10
CA ILE A 247 0.96 -16.07 -0.94
C ILE A 247 0.49 -14.78 -0.32
N LEU A 248 1.24 -13.69 -0.55
CA LEU A 248 0.92 -12.35 -0.06
C LEU A 248 0.67 -11.42 -1.24
N LEU A 249 -0.51 -10.82 -1.29
CA LEU A 249 -0.92 -9.91 -2.36
C LEU A 249 -1.14 -8.50 -1.80
N SER A 250 -0.56 -7.50 -2.44
CA SER A 250 -0.77 -6.10 -2.06
C SER A 250 -0.78 -5.18 -3.27
N GLY A 251 -1.74 -4.25 -3.32
CA GLY A 251 -1.91 -3.31 -4.41
C GLY A 251 -3.36 -2.90 -4.62
N ARG A 252 -3.67 -2.38 -5.81
CA ARG A 252 -5.04 -1.97 -6.14
C ARG A 252 -6.01 -3.14 -6.06
N PRO A 253 -7.25 -2.93 -5.56
CA PRO A 253 -8.24 -4.00 -5.40
C PRO A 253 -8.47 -4.84 -6.66
N ALA A 254 -8.51 -4.20 -7.82
CA ALA A 254 -8.71 -4.92 -9.10
C ALA A 254 -7.55 -5.88 -9.42
N MET A 255 -6.30 -5.46 -9.18
CA MET A 255 -5.11 -6.30 -9.38
C MET A 255 -5.11 -7.46 -8.38
N VAL A 256 -5.34 -7.19 -7.10
CA VAL A 256 -5.40 -8.22 -6.06
C VAL A 256 -6.48 -9.27 -6.37
N ARG A 257 -7.69 -8.83 -6.74
CA ARG A 257 -8.76 -9.76 -7.15
C ARG A 257 -8.36 -10.60 -8.36
N ALA A 258 -7.80 -9.98 -9.41
CA ALA A 258 -7.39 -10.70 -10.62
C ALA A 258 -6.28 -11.72 -10.33
N THR A 259 -5.26 -11.35 -9.55
CA THR A 259 -4.18 -12.25 -9.16
C THR A 259 -4.71 -13.40 -8.29
N ARG A 260 -5.59 -13.09 -7.32
CA ARG A 260 -6.20 -14.12 -6.48
C ARG A 260 -7.02 -15.13 -7.30
N MET A 261 -7.82 -14.66 -8.24
CA MET A 261 -8.60 -15.53 -9.11
C MET A 261 -7.70 -16.43 -9.96
N MET A 262 -6.64 -15.89 -10.55
CA MET A 262 -5.68 -16.64 -11.35
C MET A 262 -5.00 -17.72 -10.48
N LEU A 263 -4.53 -17.37 -9.27
CA LEU A 263 -3.89 -18.32 -8.36
C LEU A 263 -4.82 -19.45 -7.92
N LEU A 264 -6.07 -19.14 -7.58
CA LEU A 264 -7.08 -20.15 -7.25
C LEU A 264 -7.35 -21.09 -8.43
N SER A 265 -7.47 -20.55 -9.65
CA SER A 265 -7.69 -21.37 -10.86
C SER A 265 -6.48 -22.25 -11.20
N SER A 266 -5.27 -21.88 -10.76
CA SER A 266 -4.05 -22.69 -10.91
C SER A 266 -3.76 -23.62 -9.72
N GLY A 267 -4.72 -23.77 -8.79
CA GLY A 267 -4.65 -24.75 -7.72
C GLY A 267 -4.07 -24.26 -6.38
N ALA A 268 -3.87 -22.95 -6.22
CA ALA A 268 -3.49 -22.42 -4.91
C ALA A 268 -4.68 -22.50 -3.92
N ALA A 269 -4.42 -22.92 -2.69
CA ALA A 269 -5.43 -22.99 -1.66
C ALA A 269 -5.79 -21.58 -1.13
N ALA A 270 -7.06 -21.31 -0.93
CA ALA A 270 -7.54 -19.97 -0.58
C ALA A 270 -6.98 -19.48 0.78
N GLU A 271 -6.79 -20.38 1.72
CA GLU A 271 -6.25 -20.13 3.05
C GLU A 271 -4.76 -19.79 3.05
N ARG A 272 -4.05 -20.06 1.96
CA ARG A 272 -2.65 -19.67 1.77
C ARG A 272 -2.48 -18.28 1.16
N ILE A 273 -3.59 -17.66 0.71
CA ILE A 273 -3.57 -16.35 0.06
C ILE A 273 -4.00 -15.26 1.06
N GLN A 274 -3.05 -14.42 1.42
CA GLN A 274 -3.26 -13.29 2.31
C GLN A 274 -3.30 -11.98 1.52
N HIS A 275 -4.20 -11.09 1.90
CA HIS A 275 -4.23 -9.69 1.48
C HIS A 275 -5.01 -8.88 2.50
N ASP A 276 -4.71 -7.59 2.63
CA ASP A 276 -5.50 -6.70 3.46
C ASP A 276 -6.93 -6.54 2.91
N PRO A 277 -7.90 -6.13 3.75
CA PRO A 277 -9.25 -5.87 3.29
C PRO A 277 -9.24 -4.92 2.10
N LEU A 278 -9.89 -5.33 1.00
CA LEU A 278 -10.03 -4.50 -0.17
C LEU A 278 -11.11 -3.44 0.14
N ALA A 279 -10.72 -2.16 0.15
CA ALA A 279 -11.69 -1.09 0.24
C ALA A 279 -12.73 -1.24 -0.89
N ALA A 280 -14.01 -1.06 -0.53
CA ALA A 280 -15.12 -1.12 -1.46
C ALA A 280 -15.09 0.08 -2.43
#